data_bcf8c94939d55e1cee05cb2a27909850
#
_entry.id   bcf8c94939d55e1cee05cb2a27909850
#
_cell.length_a   1.000
_cell.length_b   1.000
_cell.length_c   1.000
_cell.angle_alpha   90.00
_cell.angle_beta   90.00
_cell.angle_gamma   90.00
#
_symmetry.space_group_name_H-M   'P 1'
#
loop_
_entity.id
_entity.type
_entity.pdbx_description
1 polymer ?
#
loop_
_entity_poly.entity_id
_entity_poly.type
_entity_poly.pdbx_seq_one_letter_code
_entity_poly.pdbx_strand_id
1 'polypeptide(L)'
;MLYSIGKDSAVMLHLARKAFYPAPLPFPLLHVDTTWKFSAMYALRDKVAADPDIELIVHRNPDAEAQGINPFDHGPIHTDMWKTQGLKQALDEHGFDAAFGGARRDEEKSRAKERIFSFRSASHRWDPKRQRPELWSLYNVKKNKGESVRVFPLSNWTELDIWQYILREKIEIVPLYFAAERPTVERDGLILMVDDDRFRLNGETPKMRTIRFRTLGCYPLTGAVESEAATVEEVVAEMLLTTTSERQGRAIDKDGGAGSMEKKKQEGYF
;
A
#
# COMPACT_ATOMS: atom_id res chain seq x y z
N MET A 1 11.14 -7.39 -0.02
CA MET A 1 10.32 -6.34 0.65
C MET A 1 9.17 -5.94 -0.26
N LEU A 2 7.93 -5.79 0.26
CA LEU A 2 6.81 -5.33 -0.57
C LEU A 2 6.97 -3.84 -0.94
N TYR A 3 6.87 -3.55 -2.23
CA TYR A 3 7.00 -2.21 -2.76
C TYR A 3 5.72 -1.80 -3.50
N SER A 4 4.84 -1.13 -2.76
CA SER A 4 3.52 -0.69 -3.28
C SER A 4 3.55 0.65 -4.03
N ILE A 5 4.72 1.30 -4.11
CA ILE A 5 4.95 2.64 -4.68
C ILE A 5 4.28 3.75 -3.84
N GLY A 6 3.72 3.43 -2.69
CA GLY A 6 3.17 4.42 -1.75
C GLY A 6 4.26 5.03 -0.86
N LYS A 7 3.92 6.13 -0.14
CA LYS A 7 4.82 6.84 0.76
C LYS A 7 5.49 5.94 1.81
N ASP A 8 4.72 5.02 2.40
CA ASP A 8 5.22 4.10 3.43
C ASP A 8 6.26 3.12 2.86
N SER A 9 6.05 2.60 1.65
CA SER A 9 7.03 1.73 0.98
C SER A 9 8.27 2.48 0.50
N ALA A 10 8.15 3.77 0.16
CA ALA A 10 9.30 4.62 -0.16
C ALA A 10 10.16 4.88 1.09
N VAL A 11 9.53 5.16 2.24
CA VAL A 11 10.22 5.30 3.53
C VAL A 11 10.91 3.99 3.91
N MET A 12 10.24 2.84 3.76
CA MET A 12 10.86 1.53 4.03
C MET A 12 12.08 1.26 3.15
N LEU A 13 12.00 1.59 1.86
CA LEU A 13 13.12 1.44 0.94
C LEU A 13 14.31 2.30 1.37
N HIS A 14 14.06 3.56 1.74
CA HIS A 14 15.10 4.44 2.25
C HIS A 14 15.74 3.91 3.54
N LEU A 15 14.94 3.44 4.49
CA LEU A 15 15.43 2.84 5.74
C LEU A 15 16.24 1.56 5.48
N ALA A 16 15.80 0.71 4.56
CA ALA A 16 16.52 -0.48 4.18
C ALA A 16 17.89 -0.14 3.58
N ARG A 17 17.94 0.81 2.65
CA ARG A 17 19.23 1.32 2.10
C ARG A 17 20.17 1.83 3.20
N LYS A 18 19.65 2.61 4.15
CA LYS A 18 20.46 3.07 5.31
C LYS A 18 20.97 1.92 6.17
N ALA A 19 20.12 0.94 6.43
CA ALA A 19 20.45 -0.18 7.32
C ALA A 19 21.53 -1.10 6.75
N PHE A 20 21.60 -1.26 5.44
CA PHE A 20 22.57 -2.14 4.76
C PHE A 20 23.76 -1.40 4.16
N TYR A 21 23.76 -0.05 4.18
CA TYR A 21 24.87 0.73 3.65
C TYR A 21 26.23 0.30 4.26
N PRO A 22 27.32 0.13 3.47
CA PRO A 22 27.43 0.41 2.04
C PRO A 22 27.06 -0.78 1.11
N ALA A 23 26.59 -1.89 1.65
CA ALA A 23 26.21 -3.04 0.84
C ALA A 23 24.85 -2.80 0.13
N PRO A 24 24.61 -3.45 -1.03
CA PRO A 24 23.29 -3.45 -1.65
C PRO A 24 22.25 -4.16 -0.76
N LEU A 25 20.98 -4.02 -1.09
CA LEU A 25 19.90 -4.71 -0.37
C LEU A 25 20.04 -6.23 -0.53
N PRO A 26 20.02 -7.00 0.58
CA PRO A 26 20.16 -8.47 0.52
C PRO A 26 18.84 -9.19 0.17
N PHE A 27 17.84 -8.48 -0.34
CA PHE A 27 16.53 -9.01 -0.70
C PHE A 27 15.92 -8.18 -1.84
N PRO A 28 15.11 -8.78 -2.72
CA PRO A 28 14.41 -8.07 -3.77
C PRO A 28 13.25 -7.23 -3.24
N LEU A 29 12.85 -6.23 -4.02
CA LEU A 29 11.56 -5.58 -3.91
C LEU A 29 10.52 -6.42 -4.65
N LEU A 30 9.32 -6.56 -4.09
CA LEU A 30 8.19 -7.23 -4.74
C LEU A 30 7.05 -6.23 -4.95
N HIS A 31 6.73 -5.97 -6.20
CA HIS A 31 5.57 -5.19 -6.60
C HIS A 31 4.47 -6.11 -7.15
N VAL A 32 3.33 -6.16 -6.47
CA VAL A 32 2.12 -6.82 -7.00
C VAL A 32 1.39 -5.81 -7.88
N ASP A 33 1.54 -5.98 -9.18
CA ASP A 33 0.93 -5.12 -10.19
C ASP A 33 -0.50 -5.55 -10.45
N THR A 34 -1.44 -4.65 -10.15
CA THR A 34 -2.87 -4.88 -10.38
C THR A 34 -3.33 -4.41 -11.76
N THR A 35 -2.41 -3.99 -12.63
CA THR A 35 -2.66 -3.31 -13.91
C THR A 35 -3.47 -2.02 -13.81
N TRP A 36 -4.03 -1.75 -12.63
CA TRP A 36 -4.87 -0.59 -12.30
C TRP A 36 -4.19 0.30 -11.27
N LYS A 37 -3.10 0.95 -11.69
CA LYS A 37 -2.41 2.01 -10.93
C LYS A 37 -2.48 3.32 -11.71
N PHE A 38 -2.30 4.42 -11.01
CA PHE A 38 -2.12 5.72 -11.65
C PHE A 38 -0.83 5.75 -12.47
N SER A 39 -0.84 6.47 -13.60
CA SER A 39 0.32 6.61 -14.49
C SER A 39 1.57 7.13 -13.77
N ALA A 40 1.41 8.09 -12.87
CA ALA A 40 2.50 8.61 -12.05
C ALA A 40 3.12 7.56 -11.10
N MET A 41 2.36 6.55 -10.67
CA MET A 41 2.89 5.44 -9.87
C MET A 41 3.77 4.54 -10.72
N TYR A 42 3.35 4.23 -11.94
CA TYR A 42 4.18 3.44 -12.86
C TYR A 42 5.49 4.16 -13.20
N ALA A 43 5.44 5.47 -13.45
CA ALA A 43 6.65 6.25 -13.72
C ALA A 43 7.67 6.17 -12.56
N LEU A 44 7.23 6.29 -11.32
CA LEU A 44 8.13 6.15 -10.16
C LEU A 44 8.62 4.70 -9.98
N ARG A 45 7.77 3.68 -10.22
CA ARG A 45 8.17 2.28 -10.19
C ARG A 45 9.32 2.01 -11.17
N ASP A 46 9.15 2.47 -12.41
CA ASP A 46 10.11 2.22 -13.48
C ASP A 46 11.43 2.96 -13.22
N LYS A 47 11.37 4.15 -12.62
CA LYS A 47 12.55 4.87 -12.13
C LYS A 47 13.30 4.08 -11.05
N VAL A 48 12.59 3.51 -10.08
CA VAL A 48 13.20 2.68 -9.03
C VAL A 48 13.74 1.38 -9.60
N ALA A 49 13.06 0.76 -10.57
CA ALA A 49 13.53 -0.44 -11.25
C ALA A 49 14.80 -0.22 -12.08
N ALA A 50 15.06 1.00 -12.52
CA ALA A 50 16.28 1.36 -13.27
C ALA A 50 17.52 1.52 -12.37
N ASP A 51 17.37 1.52 -11.05
CA ASP A 51 18.47 1.58 -10.10
C ASP A 51 19.23 0.24 -10.08
N PRO A 52 20.54 0.20 -10.41
CA PRO A 52 21.31 -1.04 -10.49
C PRO A 52 21.46 -1.78 -9.16
N ASP A 53 21.25 -1.08 -8.03
CA ASP A 53 21.36 -1.67 -6.69
C ASP A 53 20.01 -2.27 -6.21
N ILE A 54 18.98 -2.24 -7.08
CA ILE A 54 17.65 -2.74 -6.77
C ILE A 54 17.25 -3.87 -7.72
N GLU A 55 16.95 -5.01 -7.13
CA GLU A 55 16.19 -6.06 -7.82
C GLU A 55 14.69 -5.84 -7.56
N LEU A 56 13.92 -5.51 -8.61
CA LEU A 56 12.47 -5.36 -8.53
C LEU A 56 11.76 -6.49 -9.25
N ILE A 57 11.07 -7.32 -8.49
CA ILE A 57 10.15 -8.35 -9.00
C ILE A 57 8.78 -7.71 -9.18
N VAL A 58 8.24 -7.78 -10.40
CA VAL A 58 6.87 -7.34 -10.69
C VAL A 58 6.01 -8.58 -10.97
N HIS A 59 5.09 -8.87 -10.06
CA HIS A 59 4.17 -10.00 -10.18
C HIS A 59 2.79 -9.52 -10.61
N ARG A 60 2.22 -10.18 -11.62
CA ARG A 60 0.83 -10.04 -12.05
C ARG A 60 0.11 -11.36 -11.84
N ASN A 61 -1.11 -11.31 -11.35
CA ASN A 61 -1.91 -12.52 -11.21
C ASN A 61 -2.40 -12.99 -12.59
N PRO A 62 -1.92 -14.14 -13.10
CA PRO A 62 -2.29 -14.61 -14.43
C PRO A 62 -3.77 -14.99 -14.56
N ASP A 63 -4.39 -15.45 -13.47
CA ASP A 63 -5.80 -15.81 -13.47
C ASP A 63 -6.70 -14.57 -13.56
N ALA A 64 -6.33 -13.50 -12.86
CA ALA A 64 -7.03 -12.23 -12.93
C ALA A 64 -6.89 -11.57 -14.32
N GLU A 65 -5.71 -11.70 -14.94
CA GLU A 65 -5.44 -11.21 -16.28
C GLU A 65 -6.25 -11.99 -17.33
N ALA A 66 -6.23 -13.32 -17.29
CA ALA A 66 -6.96 -14.18 -18.20
C ALA A 66 -8.50 -13.97 -18.13
N GLN A 67 -9.02 -13.65 -16.95
CA GLN A 67 -10.45 -13.36 -16.73
C GLN A 67 -10.81 -11.90 -17.01
N GLY A 68 -9.87 -11.03 -17.35
CA GLY A 68 -10.12 -9.59 -17.59
C GLY A 68 -10.66 -8.86 -16.38
N ILE A 69 -10.24 -9.27 -15.16
CA ILE A 69 -10.75 -8.70 -13.91
C ILE A 69 -10.37 -7.22 -13.80
N ASN A 70 -11.38 -6.35 -13.76
CA ASN A 70 -11.23 -4.90 -13.67
C ASN A 70 -12.06 -4.30 -12.53
N PRO A 71 -11.77 -3.07 -12.07
CA PRO A 71 -12.44 -2.48 -10.91
C PRO A 71 -13.88 -2.06 -11.17
N PHE A 72 -14.29 -1.85 -12.42
CA PHE A 72 -15.63 -1.37 -12.74
C PHE A 72 -16.67 -2.49 -12.73
N ASP A 73 -16.31 -3.66 -13.27
CA ASP A 73 -17.24 -4.78 -13.42
C ASP A 73 -17.18 -5.76 -12.26
N HIS A 74 -16.05 -5.80 -11.54
CA HIS A 74 -15.76 -6.85 -10.58
C HIS A 74 -15.62 -6.37 -9.11
N GLY A 75 -15.67 -5.06 -8.86
CA GLY A 75 -15.68 -4.48 -7.51
C GLY A 75 -14.71 -5.11 -6.51
N PRO A 76 -15.21 -5.73 -5.40
CA PRO A 76 -14.36 -6.37 -4.39
C PRO A 76 -13.52 -7.54 -4.92
N ILE A 77 -14.02 -8.28 -5.93
CA ILE A 77 -13.31 -9.41 -6.56
C ILE A 77 -12.01 -8.92 -7.19
N HIS A 78 -12.02 -7.73 -7.81
CA HIS A 78 -10.81 -7.11 -8.35
C HIS A 78 -9.71 -7.01 -7.28
N THR A 79 -10.04 -6.53 -6.11
CA THR A 79 -9.05 -6.38 -5.02
C THR A 79 -8.57 -7.74 -4.51
N ASP A 80 -9.45 -8.70 -4.36
CA ASP A 80 -9.07 -10.04 -3.90
C ASP A 80 -8.15 -10.71 -4.91
N MET A 81 -8.56 -10.83 -6.16
CA MET A 81 -7.80 -11.51 -7.20
C MET A 81 -6.43 -10.87 -7.44
N TRP A 82 -6.39 -9.57 -7.68
CA TRP A 82 -5.14 -8.89 -8.02
C TRP A 82 -4.21 -8.70 -6.82
N LYS A 83 -4.72 -8.36 -5.64
CA LYS A 83 -3.87 -8.07 -4.49
C LYS A 83 -3.68 -9.27 -3.59
N THR A 84 -4.76 -9.90 -3.12
CA THR A 84 -4.67 -10.96 -2.11
C THR A 84 -4.11 -12.23 -2.73
N GLN A 85 -4.73 -12.72 -3.81
CA GLN A 85 -4.29 -13.93 -4.48
C GLN A 85 -2.95 -13.71 -5.20
N GLY A 86 -2.78 -12.56 -5.90
CA GLY A 86 -1.51 -12.22 -6.53
C GLY A 86 -0.34 -12.15 -5.54
N LEU A 87 -0.55 -11.61 -4.34
CA LEU A 87 0.48 -11.62 -3.30
C LEU A 87 0.83 -13.04 -2.85
N LYS A 88 -0.17 -13.91 -2.61
CA LYS A 88 0.05 -15.29 -2.20
C LYS A 88 0.84 -16.05 -3.28
N GLN A 89 0.41 -15.93 -4.54
CA GLN A 89 1.11 -16.54 -5.67
C GLN A 89 2.58 -16.12 -5.73
N ALA A 90 2.86 -14.82 -5.64
CA ALA A 90 4.23 -14.31 -5.67
C ALA A 90 5.08 -14.83 -4.50
N LEU A 91 4.52 -14.92 -3.30
CA LEU A 91 5.24 -15.41 -2.13
C LEU A 91 5.55 -16.90 -2.22
N ASP A 92 4.62 -17.68 -2.76
CA ASP A 92 4.78 -19.13 -2.94
C ASP A 92 5.75 -19.43 -4.09
N GLU A 93 5.62 -18.72 -5.22
CA GLU A 93 6.49 -18.87 -6.39
C GLU A 93 7.96 -18.61 -6.07
N HIS A 94 8.22 -17.55 -5.31
CA HIS A 94 9.59 -17.18 -4.93
C HIS A 94 10.06 -17.81 -3.61
N GLY A 95 9.20 -18.55 -2.91
CA GLY A 95 9.55 -19.23 -1.65
C GLY A 95 9.97 -18.29 -0.52
N PHE A 96 9.37 -17.11 -0.43
CA PHE A 96 9.76 -16.12 0.58
C PHE A 96 9.29 -16.51 1.98
N ASP A 97 10.25 -16.62 2.90
CA ASP A 97 10.00 -16.88 4.32
C ASP A 97 9.49 -15.66 5.08
N ALA A 98 9.89 -14.46 4.65
CA ALA A 98 9.51 -13.21 5.27
C ALA A 98 9.15 -12.15 4.22
N ALA A 99 8.18 -11.30 4.54
CA ALA A 99 7.83 -10.15 3.71
C ALA A 99 7.71 -8.89 4.56
N PHE A 100 8.55 -7.90 4.29
CA PHE A 100 8.46 -6.58 4.91
C PHE A 100 7.30 -5.80 4.29
N GLY A 101 6.50 -5.12 5.12
CA GLY A 101 5.38 -4.30 4.70
C GLY A 101 5.27 -2.99 5.46
N GLY A 102 4.72 -1.97 4.82
CA GLY A 102 4.59 -0.61 5.34
C GLY A 102 3.38 -0.38 6.25
N ALA A 103 2.71 -1.44 6.71
CA ALA A 103 1.54 -1.29 7.56
C ALA A 103 1.87 -0.67 8.92
N ARG A 104 1.03 0.28 9.37
CA ARG A 104 1.14 0.99 10.64
C ARG A 104 -0.09 0.77 11.50
N ARG A 105 0.06 0.74 12.82
CA ARG A 105 -1.06 0.61 13.78
C ARG A 105 -1.99 1.81 13.74
N ASP A 106 -1.46 2.97 13.37
CA ASP A 106 -2.17 4.22 13.25
C ASP A 106 -3.22 4.23 12.11
N GLU A 107 -2.99 3.45 11.05
CA GLU A 107 -3.85 3.46 9.88
C GLU A 107 -5.27 2.98 10.17
N GLU A 108 -5.42 1.91 10.98
CA GLU A 108 -6.70 1.27 11.17
C GLU A 108 -6.68 0.35 12.41
N LYS A 109 -7.82 0.29 13.15
CA LYS A 109 -7.96 -0.45 14.41
C LYS A 109 -7.58 -1.93 14.32
N SER A 110 -7.87 -2.61 13.22
CA SER A 110 -7.53 -4.01 13.06
C SER A 110 -6.01 -4.22 12.95
N ARG A 111 -5.27 -3.24 12.44
CA ARG A 111 -3.80 -3.28 12.36
C ARG A 111 -3.13 -3.14 13.72
N ALA A 112 -3.79 -2.55 14.70
CA ALA A 112 -3.29 -2.51 16.08
C ALA A 112 -3.14 -3.89 16.72
N LYS A 113 -3.84 -4.91 16.22
CA LYS A 113 -3.74 -6.31 16.66
C LYS A 113 -2.53 -7.03 16.06
N GLU A 114 -2.01 -6.55 14.92
CA GLU A 114 -0.77 -7.06 14.35
C GLU A 114 0.43 -6.40 15.02
N ARG A 115 1.40 -7.21 15.31
CA ARG A 115 2.67 -6.78 15.90
C ARG A 115 3.68 -6.47 14.80
N ILE A 116 4.89 -6.09 15.19
CA ILE A 116 6.01 -5.90 14.25
C ILE A 116 6.24 -7.20 13.48
N PHE A 117 6.21 -8.35 14.17
CA PHE A 117 6.27 -9.66 13.54
C PHE A 117 4.89 -10.32 13.58
N SER A 118 4.34 -10.60 12.42
CA SER A 118 3.03 -11.20 12.24
C SER A 118 3.14 -12.54 11.52
N PHE A 119 2.93 -13.63 12.26
CA PHE A 119 3.10 -15.00 11.75
C PHE A 119 1.91 -15.40 10.89
N ARG A 120 2.20 -16.08 9.79
CA ARG A 120 1.23 -16.61 8.84
C ARG A 120 1.37 -18.12 8.75
N SER A 121 0.24 -18.82 8.69
CA SER A 121 0.23 -20.26 8.41
C SER A 121 0.72 -20.55 6.99
N ALA A 122 0.88 -21.84 6.66
CA ALA A 122 1.20 -22.30 5.31
C ALA A 122 0.16 -21.87 4.25
N SER A 123 -1.06 -21.52 4.66
CA SER A 123 -2.10 -20.95 3.79
C SER A 123 -2.17 -19.41 3.87
N HIS A 124 -1.10 -18.77 4.32
CA HIS A 124 -0.97 -17.31 4.53
C HIS A 124 -1.94 -16.69 5.54
N ARG A 125 -2.70 -17.50 6.30
CA ARG A 125 -3.72 -17.01 7.24
C ARG A 125 -3.09 -16.45 8.51
N TRP A 126 -3.62 -15.34 8.98
CA TRP A 126 -3.33 -14.80 10.29
C TRP A 126 -4.28 -15.39 11.34
N ASP A 127 -3.70 -15.90 12.42
CA ASP A 127 -4.44 -16.40 13.59
C ASP A 127 -3.95 -15.67 14.85
N PRO A 128 -4.79 -14.89 15.55
CA PRO A 128 -4.38 -14.16 16.74
C PRO A 128 -3.87 -15.07 17.87
N LYS A 129 -4.33 -16.32 17.93
CA LYS A 129 -3.92 -17.30 18.94
C LYS A 129 -2.52 -17.87 18.70
N ARG A 130 -2.01 -17.74 17.47
CA ARG A 130 -0.70 -18.25 17.05
C ARG A 130 0.37 -17.18 16.91
N GLN A 131 0.09 -15.97 17.37
CA GLN A 131 1.06 -14.89 17.38
C GLN A 131 1.96 -15.00 18.59
N ARG A 132 3.19 -14.49 18.46
CA ARG A 132 4.18 -14.51 19.55
C ARG A 132 4.26 -13.12 20.17
N PRO A 133 4.19 -13.01 21.51
CA PRO A 133 4.37 -11.73 22.19
C PRO A 133 5.77 -11.16 21.88
N GLU A 134 5.83 -9.89 21.52
CA GLU A 134 7.09 -9.19 21.21
C GLU A 134 7.80 -8.68 22.46
N LEU A 135 7.12 -8.59 23.61
CA LEU A 135 7.66 -7.95 24.82
C LEU A 135 9.00 -8.57 25.28
N TRP A 136 9.10 -9.92 25.21
CA TRP A 136 10.31 -10.64 25.62
C TRP A 136 10.96 -11.41 24.45
N SER A 137 10.34 -11.43 23.28
CA SER A 137 10.75 -12.24 22.13
C SER A 137 10.73 -11.43 20.84
N LEU A 138 11.07 -10.15 20.91
CA LEU A 138 10.98 -9.20 19.79
C LEU A 138 11.66 -9.71 18.53
N TYR A 139 12.83 -10.34 18.65
CA TYR A 139 13.62 -10.86 17.54
C TYR A 139 13.44 -12.37 17.30
N ASN A 140 12.50 -13.01 17.99
CA ASN A 140 12.24 -14.42 17.77
C ASN A 140 11.32 -14.62 16.57
N VAL A 141 11.91 -14.78 15.41
CA VAL A 141 11.23 -15.06 14.14
C VAL A 141 11.27 -16.54 13.74
N LYS A 142 11.58 -17.44 14.68
CA LYS A 142 11.58 -18.89 14.41
C LYS A 142 10.19 -19.31 13.94
N LYS A 143 10.11 -19.89 12.76
CA LYS A 143 8.88 -20.39 12.12
C LYS A 143 8.92 -21.89 11.91
N ASN A 144 7.75 -22.50 11.77
CA ASN A 144 7.64 -23.89 11.34
C ASN A 144 7.74 -23.99 9.81
N LYS A 145 7.94 -25.21 9.31
CA LYS A 145 7.97 -25.47 7.87
C LYS A 145 6.63 -25.03 7.24
N GLY A 146 6.70 -24.27 6.17
CA GLY A 146 5.55 -23.73 5.44
C GLY A 146 4.94 -22.45 6.04
N GLU A 147 5.28 -22.06 7.27
CA GLU A 147 4.88 -20.76 7.82
C GLU A 147 5.72 -19.64 7.21
N SER A 148 5.17 -18.43 7.20
CA SER A 148 5.88 -17.20 6.81
C SER A 148 5.64 -16.09 7.83
N VAL A 149 6.47 -15.03 7.76
CA VAL A 149 6.38 -13.88 8.67
C VAL A 149 6.16 -12.61 7.86
N ARG A 150 5.15 -11.83 8.23
CA ARG A 150 5.06 -10.43 7.81
C ARG A 150 5.79 -9.57 8.82
N VAL A 151 6.64 -8.69 8.35
CA VAL A 151 7.43 -7.79 9.21
C VAL A 151 7.02 -6.36 8.90
N PHE A 152 6.63 -5.62 9.95
CA PHE A 152 6.14 -4.24 9.84
C PHE A 152 7.08 -3.27 10.56
N PRO A 153 8.18 -2.85 9.92
CA PRO A 153 9.16 -1.97 10.56
C PRO A 153 8.58 -0.63 11.01
N LEU A 154 7.56 -0.15 10.29
CA LEU A 154 6.88 1.13 10.56
C LEU A 154 5.68 0.99 11.51
N SER A 155 5.47 -0.18 12.13
CA SER A 155 4.26 -0.49 12.92
C SER A 155 3.90 0.57 13.96
N ASN A 156 4.89 1.19 14.61
CA ASN A 156 4.69 2.19 15.66
C ASN A 156 4.72 3.64 15.16
N TRP A 157 4.90 3.86 13.86
CA TRP A 157 4.94 5.19 13.27
C TRP A 157 3.52 5.69 12.99
N THR A 158 3.29 6.98 13.20
CA THR A 158 2.08 7.69 12.77
C THR A 158 2.20 8.14 11.31
N GLU A 159 1.09 8.59 10.71
CA GLU A 159 1.14 9.23 9.39
C GLU A 159 2.04 10.47 9.41
N LEU A 160 1.98 11.25 10.51
CA LEU A 160 2.83 12.42 10.69
C LEU A 160 4.32 12.06 10.74
N ASP A 161 4.71 10.98 11.43
CA ASP A 161 6.10 10.52 11.46
C ASP A 161 6.61 10.18 10.06
N ILE A 162 5.78 9.55 9.23
CA ILE A 162 6.11 9.25 7.82
C ILE A 162 6.40 10.53 7.06
N TRP A 163 5.52 11.53 7.16
CA TRP A 163 5.68 12.79 6.44
C TRP A 163 6.88 13.60 6.94
N GLN A 164 7.11 13.68 8.23
CA GLN A 164 8.29 14.33 8.82
C GLN A 164 9.59 13.64 8.37
N TYR A 165 9.59 12.32 8.27
CA TYR A 165 10.74 11.58 7.79
C TYR A 165 11.00 11.82 6.29
N ILE A 166 9.94 11.83 5.47
CA ILE A 166 10.03 12.19 4.04
C ILE A 166 10.63 13.60 3.88
N LEU A 167 10.16 14.57 4.65
CA LEU A 167 10.65 15.94 4.65
C LEU A 167 12.14 16.00 5.02
N ARG A 168 12.51 15.38 6.13
CA ARG A 168 13.86 15.39 6.66
C ARG A 168 14.88 14.75 5.72
N GLU A 169 14.55 13.58 5.19
CA GLU A 169 15.45 12.78 4.37
C GLU A 169 15.29 13.07 2.86
N LYS A 170 14.37 13.98 2.50
CA LYS A 170 14.07 14.38 1.11
C LYS A 170 13.76 13.19 0.21
N ILE A 171 12.92 12.27 0.70
CA ILE A 171 12.56 11.05 -0.01
C ILE A 171 11.64 11.39 -1.17
N GLU A 172 11.99 10.90 -2.35
CA GLU A 172 11.14 11.04 -3.53
C GLU A 172 9.92 10.12 -3.41
N ILE A 173 8.75 10.70 -3.64
CA ILE A 173 7.46 10.01 -3.62
C ILE A 173 6.61 10.40 -4.83
N VAL A 174 5.53 9.68 -5.07
CA VAL A 174 4.61 9.95 -6.19
C VAL A 174 4.03 11.36 -6.09
N PRO A 175 4.06 12.18 -7.17
CA PRO A 175 3.52 13.54 -7.17
C PRO A 175 2.03 13.65 -6.82
N LEU A 176 1.29 12.56 -6.87
CA LEU A 176 -0.13 12.51 -6.49
C LEU A 176 -0.39 12.81 -5.01
N TYR A 177 0.62 12.75 -4.18
CA TYR A 177 0.53 13.16 -2.77
C TYR A 177 0.46 14.67 -2.56
N PHE A 178 0.78 15.45 -3.58
CA PHE A 178 0.79 16.91 -3.56
C PHE A 178 -0.40 17.47 -4.33
N ALA A 179 -0.93 18.59 -3.86
CA ALA A 179 -2.04 19.27 -4.49
C ALA A 179 -1.68 19.76 -5.89
N ALA A 180 -2.56 19.51 -6.85
CA ALA A 180 -2.51 20.04 -8.20
C ALA A 180 -3.90 20.00 -8.83
N GLU A 181 -4.12 20.82 -9.85
CA GLU A 181 -5.33 20.75 -10.65
C GLU A 181 -5.38 19.44 -11.44
N ARG A 182 -6.45 18.67 -11.26
CA ARG A 182 -6.65 17.38 -11.93
C ARG A 182 -8.12 17.22 -12.37
N PRO A 183 -8.37 16.51 -13.49
CA PRO A 183 -9.71 16.17 -13.90
C PRO A 183 -10.32 15.15 -12.94
N THR A 184 -11.52 15.45 -12.44
CA THR A 184 -12.19 14.62 -11.43
C THR A 184 -13.66 14.43 -11.73
N VAL A 185 -14.21 13.34 -11.26
CA VAL A 185 -15.66 13.11 -11.12
C VAL A 185 -15.96 12.79 -9.65
N GLU A 186 -17.21 12.98 -9.25
CA GLU A 186 -17.67 12.67 -7.90
C GLU A 186 -18.66 11.52 -7.94
N ARG A 187 -18.37 10.43 -7.24
CA ARG A 187 -19.23 9.24 -7.12
C ARG A 187 -19.28 8.77 -5.68
N ASP A 188 -20.47 8.54 -5.16
CA ASP A 188 -20.71 8.04 -3.80
C ASP A 188 -19.99 8.86 -2.71
N GLY A 189 -19.86 10.17 -2.93
CA GLY A 189 -19.15 11.09 -2.04
C GLY A 189 -17.63 10.91 -2.05
N LEU A 190 -17.06 10.32 -3.10
CA LEU A 190 -15.64 10.24 -3.35
C LEU A 190 -15.26 11.09 -4.57
N ILE A 191 -14.18 11.84 -4.43
CA ILE A 191 -13.55 12.55 -5.54
C ILE A 191 -12.61 11.57 -6.23
N LEU A 192 -12.95 11.17 -7.46
CA LEU A 192 -12.18 10.23 -8.26
C LEU A 192 -11.45 10.98 -9.37
N MET A 193 -10.13 10.81 -9.45
CA MET A 193 -9.33 11.39 -10.53
C MET A 193 -9.51 10.58 -11.82
N VAL A 194 -9.67 11.26 -12.93
CA VAL A 194 -9.66 10.67 -14.27
C VAL A 194 -8.22 10.71 -14.79
N ASP A 195 -7.52 9.61 -14.74
CA ASP A 195 -6.08 9.53 -15.06
C ASP A 195 -5.83 9.10 -16.52
N ASP A 196 -6.67 8.24 -17.05
CA ASP A 196 -6.56 7.72 -18.42
C ASP A 196 -7.92 7.34 -19.03
N ASP A 197 -7.89 6.93 -20.32
CA ASP A 197 -9.07 6.60 -21.12
C ASP A 197 -9.83 5.36 -20.64
N ARG A 198 -9.26 4.57 -19.73
CA ARG A 198 -9.93 3.40 -19.14
C ARG A 198 -10.99 3.80 -18.12
N PHE A 199 -11.00 5.07 -17.70
CA PHE A 199 -12.02 5.57 -16.77
C PHE A 199 -13.37 5.65 -17.46
N ARG A 200 -14.36 4.94 -16.92
CA ARG A 200 -15.74 4.95 -17.46
C ARG A 200 -16.50 6.15 -16.92
N LEU A 201 -16.66 7.17 -17.75
CA LEU A 201 -17.34 8.43 -17.38
C LEU A 201 -18.86 8.28 -17.22
N ASN A 202 -19.50 7.29 -17.88
CA ASN A 202 -20.95 7.05 -17.80
C ASN A 202 -21.80 8.31 -18.10
N GLY A 203 -21.32 9.19 -19.00
CA GLY A 203 -21.97 10.45 -19.34
C GLY A 203 -21.63 11.64 -18.44
N GLU A 204 -20.78 11.45 -17.42
CA GLU A 204 -20.28 12.54 -16.58
C GLU A 204 -19.21 13.36 -17.31
N THR A 205 -19.17 14.66 -17.01
CA THR A 205 -18.13 15.56 -17.52
C THR A 205 -17.12 15.81 -16.39
N PRO A 206 -15.83 15.46 -16.57
CA PRO A 206 -14.82 15.76 -15.57
C PRO A 206 -14.69 17.25 -15.27
N LYS A 207 -14.51 17.58 -13.99
CA LYS A 207 -14.27 18.95 -13.53
C LYS A 207 -12.83 19.05 -13.02
N MET A 208 -12.15 20.13 -13.36
CA MET A 208 -10.84 20.44 -12.78
C MET A 208 -11.01 20.83 -11.32
N ARG A 209 -10.24 20.17 -10.43
CA ARG A 209 -10.21 20.49 -8.99
C ARG A 209 -8.77 20.41 -8.50
N THR A 210 -8.42 21.25 -7.54
CA THR A 210 -7.16 21.17 -6.83
C THR A 210 -7.27 20.09 -5.76
N ILE A 211 -6.63 18.97 -6.02
CA ILE A 211 -6.73 17.75 -5.19
C ILE A 211 -5.36 17.13 -4.94
N ARG A 212 -5.26 16.37 -3.84
CA ARG A 212 -4.18 15.45 -3.55
C ARG A 212 -4.70 14.12 -3.03
N PHE A 213 -3.82 13.12 -2.97
CA PHE A 213 -4.13 11.84 -2.34
C PHE A 213 -3.42 11.75 -0.98
N ARG A 214 -4.12 11.26 0.05
CA ARG A 214 -3.50 10.91 1.34
C ARG A 214 -2.93 9.49 1.31
N THR A 215 -3.53 8.62 0.52
CA THR A 215 -3.10 7.24 0.33
C THR A 215 -3.29 6.85 -1.12
N LEU A 216 -2.41 6.01 -1.66
CA LEU A 216 -2.50 5.52 -3.03
C LEU A 216 -2.84 4.03 -3.04
N GLY A 217 -3.84 3.68 -3.80
CA GLY A 217 -4.32 2.32 -4.00
C GLY A 217 -4.43 1.96 -5.47
N CYS A 218 -5.48 1.20 -5.82
CA CYS A 218 -5.84 0.96 -7.20
C CYS A 218 -6.62 2.14 -7.77
N TYR A 219 -6.31 2.50 -9.00
CA TYR A 219 -7.11 3.36 -9.85
C TYR A 219 -8.32 2.57 -10.40
N PRO A 220 -9.54 3.07 -10.39
CA PRO A 220 -10.02 4.33 -9.84
C PRO A 220 -10.61 4.21 -8.41
N LEU A 221 -10.30 3.16 -7.65
CA LEU A 221 -10.90 2.85 -6.35
C LEU A 221 -10.35 3.71 -5.19
N THR A 222 -9.46 4.64 -5.48
CA THR A 222 -8.86 5.52 -4.48
C THR A 222 -9.40 6.94 -4.64
N GLY A 223 -10.10 7.44 -3.61
CA GLY A 223 -10.57 8.80 -3.55
C GLY A 223 -9.46 9.79 -3.21
N ALA A 224 -9.55 10.98 -3.79
CA ALA A 224 -8.73 12.13 -3.46
C ALA A 224 -9.43 13.03 -2.43
N VAL A 225 -8.69 14.02 -1.92
CA VAL A 225 -9.20 15.10 -1.08
C VAL A 225 -8.88 16.44 -1.71
N GLU A 226 -9.75 17.43 -1.55
CA GLU A 226 -9.44 18.82 -1.89
C GLU A 226 -8.38 19.34 -0.90
N SER A 227 -7.37 19.97 -1.41
CA SER A 227 -6.24 20.49 -0.61
C SER A 227 -5.41 21.43 -1.46
N GLU A 228 -4.81 22.43 -0.83
CA GLU A 228 -3.86 23.36 -1.43
C GLU A 228 -2.39 22.98 -1.13
N ALA A 229 -2.16 21.91 -0.34
CA ALA A 229 -0.82 21.50 0.07
C ALA A 229 -0.04 20.88 -1.13
N ALA A 230 0.78 21.69 -1.78
CA ALA A 230 1.55 21.35 -2.97
C ALA A 230 3.01 20.93 -2.70
N THR A 231 3.48 21.09 -1.45
CA THR A 231 4.83 20.73 -1.00
C THR A 231 4.79 19.78 0.20
N VAL A 232 5.92 19.14 0.50
CA VAL A 232 6.00 18.26 1.68
C VAL A 232 5.77 19.04 2.96
N GLU A 233 6.31 20.25 3.05
CA GLU A 233 6.16 21.16 4.20
C GLU A 233 4.68 21.50 4.44
N GLU A 234 3.96 21.82 3.38
CA GLU A 234 2.53 22.16 3.46
C GLU A 234 1.69 20.93 3.85
N VAL A 235 2.03 19.75 3.33
CA VAL A 235 1.38 18.50 3.74
C VAL A 235 1.63 18.21 5.22
N VAL A 236 2.85 18.42 5.73
CA VAL A 236 3.16 18.27 7.16
C VAL A 236 2.34 19.25 7.99
N ALA A 237 2.24 20.52 7.57
CA ALA A 237 1.42 21.52 8.25
C ALA A 237 -0.08 21.14 8.27
N GLU A 238 -0.61 20.65 7.16
CA GLU A 238 -1.98 20.14 7.07
C GLU A 238 -2.20 18.93 8.01
N MET A 239 -1.24 18.01 8.09
CA MET A 239 -1.33 16.85 8.98
C MET A 239 -1.40 17.21 10.46
N LEU A 240 -0.75 18.28 10.90
CA LEU A 240 -0.83 18.76 12.28
C LEU A 240 -2.24 19.22 12.68
N LEU A 241 -3.06 19.61 11.71
CA LEU A 241 -4.44 20.05 11.91
C LEU A 241 -5.47 18.93 11.68
N THR A 242 -5.04 17.79 11.12
CA THR A 242 -5.93 16.71 10.72
C THR A 242 -6.25 15.77 11.88
N THR A 243 -7.54 15.51 12.10
CA THR A 243 -8.03 14.57 13.13
C THR A 243 -8.57 13.27 12.56
N THR A 244 -8.61 13.14 11.22
CA THR A 244 -9.21 12.00 10.51
C THR A 244 -8.15 11.05 9.97
N SER A 245 -8.45 9.75 9.97
CA SER A 245 -7.56 8.72 9.40
C SER A 245 -7.38 8.91 7.89
N GLU A 246 -6.18 8.62 7.38
CA GLU A 246 -5.84 8.65 5.95
C GLU A 246 -6.69 7.69 5.09
N ARG A 247 -7.30 6.67 5.71
CA ARG A 247 -8.09 5.66 4.99
C ARG A 247 -9.53 6.04 4.71
N GLN A 248 -10.03 7.15 5.24
CA GLN A 248 -11.43 7.56 5.04
C GLN A 248 -11.82 7.80 3.57
N GLY A 249 -10.86 8.01 2.67
CA GLY A 249 -11.09 8.22 1.24
C GLY A 249 -11.09 6.95 0.38
N ARG A 250 -11.05 5.73 0.96
CA ARG A 250 -11.00 4.48 0.19
C ARG A 250 -12.38 3.88 0.01
N ALA A 251 -12.79 3.64 -1.25
CA ALA A 251 -14.05 2.96 -1.57
C ALA A 251 -14.13 1.57 -0.91
N ILE A 252 -13.02 0.84 -0.89
CA ILE A 252 -12.95 -0.51 -0.33
C ILE A 252 -13.21 -0.58 1.19
N ASP A 253 -13.04 0.53 1.91
CA ASP A 253 -13.29 0.57 3.35
C ASP A 253 -14.75 0.89 3.67
N LYS A 254 -15.56 1.30 2.66
CA LYS A 254 -17.01 1.51 2.76
C LYS A 254 -17.83 0.21 2.63
N ASP A 255 -17.30 -0.79 1.94
CA ASP A 255 -18.02 -2.05 1.62
C ASP A 255 -18.08 -3.08 2.76
N GLY A 256 -17.54 -2.76 3.91
CA GLY A 256 -17.50 -3.71 5.01
C GLY A 256 -17.64 -3.06 6.37
N GLY A 257 -18.55 -3.58 7.18
CA GLY A 257 -18.64 -3.22 8.59
C GLY A 257 -17.31 -3.40 9.32
N ALA A 258 -17.22 -2.99 10.58
CA ALA A 258 -16.01 -2.89 11.41
C ALA A 258 -15.11 -4.17 11.51
N GLY A 259 -15.43 -5.25 10.80
CA GLY A 259 -14.67 -6.50 10.73
C GLY A 259 -14.02 -6.80 9.37
N SER A 260 -14.19 -5.95 8.33
CA SER A 260 -13.79 -6.32 6.98
C SER A 260 -12.28 -6.53 6.81
N MET A 261 -11.44 -5.70 7.42
CA MET A 261 -9.98 -5.87 7.37
C MET A 261 -9.49 -7.06 8.19
N GLU A 262 -10.14 -7.38 9.31
CA GLU A 262 -9.80 -8.58 10.09
C GLU A 262 -10.14 -9.86 9.31
N LYS A 263 -11.27 -9.87 8.60
CA LYS A 263 -11.63 -10.96 7.70
C LYS A 263 -10.62 -11.11 6.57
N LYS A 264 -10.22 -10.02 5.92
CA LYS A 264 -9.20 -10.02 4.87
C LYS A 264 -7.84 -10.55 5.33
N LYS A 265 -7.42 -10.28 6.57
CA LYS A 265 -6.22 -10.87 7.16
C LYS A 265 -6.34 -12.39 7.32
N GLN A 266 -7.51 -12.86 7.74
CA GLN A 266 -7.77 -14.30 7.82
C GLN A 266 -7.73 -14.96 6.45
N GLU A 267 -8.06 -14.22 5.39
CA GLU A 267 -7.96 -14.66 3.99
C GLU A 267 -6.54 -14.56 3.42
N GLY A 268 -5.59 -13.99 4.17
CA GLY A 268 -4.19 -13.84 3.77
C GLY A 268 -3.82 -12.47 3.19
N TYR A 269 -4.71 -11.48 3.27
CA TYR A 269 -4.42 -10.10 2.88
C TYR A 269 -3.36 -9.48 3.80
N PHE A 270 -2.67 -8.50 3.25
CA PHE A 270 -1.59 -7.78 3.90
C PHE A 270 -2.07 -6.58 4.69
#